data_ef8326d84311287846cb3787af45895e
#
_entry.id   ef8326d84311287846cb3787af45895e
#
_cell.length_a   1.000
_cell.length_b   1.000
_cell.length_c   1.000
_cell.angle_alpha   90.00
_cell.angle_beta   90.00
_cell.angle_gamma   90.00
#
_symmetry.space_group_name_H-M   'P 1'
#
loop_
_entity.id
_entity.type
_entity.pdbx_description
1 polymer ?
#
loop_
_entity_poly.entity_id
_entity_poly.type
_entity_poly.pdbx_seq_one_letter_code
_entity_poly.pdbx_strand_id
1 'polypeptide(L)'
;PVKFGKTGVLIVNLGTPDSTSWLDIRKYLKEFLSDRRVIEVNPLIWQIILNVFILNLRPSKTAKAYKEIWMEDENMSPLLYYTQKQALKLSNSISEKNIIVDYAMRYGNPSIKKKIHKLHAEGCENLVILPLYPQYAAATTATVCDEVYRTLMKMRWQPSLKIIPHYESDPLYIDALVNSLNRKIKEINWKPDLII
;
A
#
# COMPACT_ATOMS: atom_id res chain seq x y z
N PRO A 1 22.49 20.59 12.89
CA PRO A 1 23.10 20.20 11.62
C PRO A 1 22.11 19.38 10.82
N VAL A 2 21.79 19.82 9.61
CA VAL A 2 20.95 19.04 8.70
C VAL A 2 21.75 17.79 8.31
N LYS A 3 21.24 16.62 8.63
CA LYS A 3 21.87 15.35 8.23
C LYS A 3 21.38 15.00 6.82
N PHE A 4 22.27 15.10 5.84
CA PHE A 4 22.02 14.67 4.48
C PHE A 4 22.63 13.29 4.20
N GLY A 5 22.37 12.74 3.02
CA GLY A 5 23.00 11.51 2.53
C GLY A 5 22.29 10.22 2.95
N LYS A 6 21.06 10.30 3.44
CA LYS A 6 20.27 9.10 3.75
C LYS A 6 19.42 8.62 2.57
N THR A 7 19.12 7.34 2.57
CA THR A 7 18.19 6.71 1.65
C THR A 7 16.93 6.28 2.40
N GLY A 8 15.78 6.77 1.95
CA GLY A 8 14.48 6.33 2.43
C GLY A 8 13.95 5.19 1.55
N VAL A 9 13.67 4.05 2.14
CA VAL A 9 12.97 2.94 1.49
C VAL A 9 11.52 2.97 1.94
N LEU A 10 10.61 3.25 1.03
CA LEU A 10 9.18 3.32 1.30
C LEU A 10 8.47 2.16 0.61
N ILE A 11 8.06 1.16 1.40
CA ILE A 11 7.18 0.11 0.89
C ILE A 11 5.75 0.61 0.86
N VAL A 12 5.02 0.34 -0.22
CA VAL A 12 3.68 0.90 -0.44
C VAL A 12 2.70 -0.20 -0.77
N ASN A 13 1.58 -0.24 -0.02
CA ASN A 13 0.49 -1.16 -0.29
C ASN A 13 -0.79 -0.39 -0.67
N LEU A 14 -1.84 -1.12 -1.09
CA LEU A 14 -3.11 -0.56 -1.59
C LEU A 14 -3.74 0.42 -0.62
N GLY A 15 -3.86 0.01 0.61
CA GLY A 15 -4.54 0.78 1.63
C GLY A 15 -5.80 0.14 2.16
N THR A 16 -6.31 0.77 3.19
CA THR A 16 -7.42 0.28 3.99
C THR A 16 -8.09 1.45 4.69
N PRO A 17 -9.37 1.34 5.07
CA PRO A 17 -10.00 2.36 5.92
C PRO A 17 -9.35 2.45 7.29
N ASP A 18 -9.43 3.62 7.92
CA ASP A 18 -8.87 3.86 9.27
C ASP A 18 -9.61 3.07 10.35
N SER A 19 -10.91 2.80 10.15
CA SER A 19 -11.75 1.94 10.99
C SER A 19 -12.87 1.30 10.19
N THR A 20 -13.65 0.44 10.83
CA THR A 20 -14.86 -0.17 10.24
C THR A 20 -16.09 0.73 10.34
N SER A 21 -15.94 1.99 10.75
CA SER A 21 -17.04 2.96 10.80
C SER A 21 -17.54 3.31 9.40
N TRP A 22 -18.82 3.66 9.29
CA TRP A 22 -19.41 4.06 8.01
C TRP A 22 -18.65 5.25 7.37
N LEU A 23 -18.24 6.22 8.18
CA LEU A 23 -17.53 7.42 7.72
C LEU A 23 -16.13 7.11 7.18
N ASP A 24 -15.36 6.29 7.87
CA ASP A 24 -14.00 5.93 7.45
C ASP A 24 -14.04 5.03 6.20
N ILE A 25 -14.98 4.11 6.13
CA ILE A 25 -15.23 3.33 4.90
C ILE A 25 -15.62 4.24 3.75
N ARG A 26 -16.53 5.19 3.97
CA ARG A 26 -16.94 6.14 2.93
C ARG A 26 -15.79 7.00 2.43
N LYS A 27 -14.93 7.48 3.34
CA LYS A 27 -13.73 8.25 3.03
C LYS A 27 -12.74 7.43 2.18
N TYR A 28 -12.47 6.22 2.61
CA TYR A 28 -11.60 5.29 1.89
C TYR A 28 -12.14 4.97 0.48
N LEU A 29 -13.42 4.61 0.38
CA LEU A 29 -14.07 4.33 -0.91
C LEU A 29 -14.06 5.55 -1.83
N LYS A 30 -14.24 6.75 -1.29
CA LYS A 30 -14.18 7.99 -2.09
C LYS A 30 -12.78 8.17 -2.68
N GLU A 31 -11.74 8.02 -1.89
CA GLU A 31 -10.36 8.16 -2.35
C GLU A 31 -10.02 7.10 -3.41
N PHE A 32 -10.32 5.83 -3.12
CA PHE A 32 -10.05 4.70 -4.00
C PHE A 32 -10.79 4.77 -5.33
N LEU A 33 -12.10 5.02 -5.29
CA LEU A 33 -12.96 5.05 -6.48
C LEU A 33 -12.90 6.37 -7.26
N SER A 34 -12.24 7.40 -6.72
CA SER A 34 -11.97 8.64 -7.45
C SER A 34 -10.70 8.55 -8.31
N ASP A 35 -9.90 7.50 -8.15
CA ASP A 35 -8.69 7.33 -8.93
C ASP A 35 -9.02 6.89 -10.36
N ARG A 36 -8.55 7.66 -11.33
CA ARG A 36 -8.75 7.39 -12.76
C ARG A 36 -8.02 6.15 -13.26
N ARG A 37 -7.00 5.69 -12.54
CA ARG A 37 -6.31 4.41 -12.81
C ARG A 37 -7.14 3.21 -12.37
N VAL A 38 -8.10 3.42 -11.47
CA VAL A 38 -8.99 2.36 -10.97
C VAL A 38 -10.30 2.36 -11.75
N ILE A 39 -10.82 3.56 -12.05
CA ILE A 39 -12.10 3.73 -12.75
C ILE A 39 -11.87 4.57 -14.01
N GLU A 40 -11.94 3.91 -15.15
CA GLU A 40 -11.68 4.49 -16.49
C GLU A 40 -12.98 4.98 -17.17
N VAL A 41 -13.90 5.52 -16.39
CA VAL A 41 -15.16 6.12 -16.89
C VAL A 41 -15.01 7.63 -17.01
N ASN A 42 -15.86 8.28 -17.83
CA ASN A 42 -15.88 9.74 -17.92
C ASN A 42 -15.97 10.36 -16.53
N PRO A 43 -15.01 11.23 -16.13
CA PRO A 43 -14.92 11.73 -14.76
C PRO A 43 -16.15 12.47 -14.26
N LEU A 44 -16.82 13.26 -15.12
CA LEU A 44 -17.99 14.03 -14.73
C LEU A 44 -19.16 13.11 -14.39
N ILE A 45 -19.43 12.15 -15.26
CA ILE A 45 -20.50 11.16 -15.05
C ILE A 45 -20.17 10.31 -13.82
N TRP A 46 -18.93 9.86 -13.70
CA TRP A 46 -18.51 9.02 -12.59
C TRP A 46 -18.62 9.74 -11.24
N GLN A 47 -18.24 11.02 -11.15
CA GLN A 47 -18.36 11.79 -9.90
C GLN A 47 -19.80 11.90 -9.41
N ILE A 48 -20.76 12.02 -10.33
CA ILE A 48 -22.20 12.02 -9.97
C ILE A 48 -22.57 10.64 -9.41
N ILE A 49 -22.27 9.56 -10.14
CA ILE A 49 -22.59 8.20 -9.73
C ILE A 49 -21.93 7.87 -8.38
N LEU A 50 -20.66 8.21 -8.23
CA LEU A 50 -19.89 7.97 -7.03
C LEU A 50 -20.52 8.67 -5.81
N ASN A 51 -20.75 9.98 -5.89
CA ASN A 51 -21.17 10.75 -4.72
C ASN A 51 -22.67 10.57 -4.39
N VAL A 52 -23.53 10.40 -5.40
CA VAL A 52 -24.99 10.27 -5.19
C VAL A 52 -25.37 8.84 -4.82
N PHE A 53 -24.80 7.84 -5.47
CA PHE A 53 -25.23 6.44 -5.29
C PHE A 53 -24.21 5.62 -4.49
N ILE A 54 -22.98 5.50 -4.99
CA ILE A 54 -22.01 4.54 -4.45
C ILE A 54 -21.65 4.86 -2.99
N LEU A 55 -21.29 6.11 -2.71
CA LEU A 55 -20.85 6.54 -1.38
C LEU A 55 -21.99 6.63 -0.34
N ASN A 56 -23.23 6.47 -0.75
CA ASN A 56 -24.37 6.41 0.17
C ASN A 56 -24.81 4.96 0.42
N LEU A 57 -24.70 4.08 -0.57
CA LEU A 57 -25.22 2.71 -0.49
C LEU A 57 -24.15 1.67 -0.11
N ARG A 58 -22.94 1.80 -0.65
CA ARG A 58 -21.86 0.80 -0.45
C ARG A 58 -21.21 0.80 0.94
N PRO A 59 -21.03 1.94 1.64
CA PRO A 59 -20.24 1.95 2.88
C PRO A 59 -20.75 0.97 3.93
N SER A 60 -22.06 0.84 4.13
CA SER A 60 -22.62 -0.09 5.13
C SER A 60 -22.29 -1.56 4.81
N LYS A 61 -22.42 -1.98 3.55
CA LYS A 61 -22.08 -3.33 3.11
C LYS A 61 -20.59 -3.59 3.22
N THR A 62 -19.76 -2.63 2.80
CA THR A 62 -18.31 -2.72 2.87
C THR A 62 -17.82 -2.72 4.32
N ALA A 63 -18.42 -1.92 5.21
CA ALA A 63 -18.12 -1.91 6.64
C ALA A 63 -18.35 -3.29 7.28
N LYS A 64 -19.45 -3.97 6.91
CA LYS A 64 -19.74 -5.33 7.40
C LYS A 64 -18.65 -6.31 6.96
N ALA A 65 -18.25 -6.30 5.69
CA ALA A 65 -17.18 -7.16 5.20
C ALA A 65 -15.82 -6.88 5.88
N TYR A 66 -15.49 -5.59 6.12
CA TYR A 66 -14.26 -5.25 6.87
C TYR A 66 -14.32 -5.71 8.33
N LYS A 67 -15.49 -5.68 9.00
CA LYS A 67 -15.63 -6.21 10.36
C LYS A 67 -15.34 -7.70 10.46
N GLU A 68 -15.69 -8.48 9.45
CA GLU A 68 -15.43 -9.93 9.41
C GLU A 68 -13.94 -10.29 9.38
N ILE A 69 -13.10 -9.40 8.86
CA ILE A 69 -11.65 -9.62 8.75
C ILE A 69 -10.82 -8.71 9.68
N TRP A 70 -11.48 -7.83 10.43
CA TRP A 70 -10.78 -6.85 11.29
C TRP A 70 -10.08 -7.56 12.43
N MET A 71 -8.83 -7.22 12.65
CA MET A 71 -8.03 -7.76 13.77
C MET A 71 -8.37 -6.94 15.02
N GLU A 72 -9.24 -7.47 15.86
CA GLU A 72 -9.76 -6.74 17.02
C GLU A 72 -8.66 -6.37 18.02
N ASP A 73 -7.75 -7.30 18.31
CA ASP A 73 -6.63 -7.07 19.25
C ASP A 73 -5.70 -5.94 18.79
N GLU A 74 -5.48 -5.82 17.49
CA GLU A 74 -4.59 -4.83 16.89
C GLU A 74 -5.36 -3.56 16.46
N ASN A 75 -6.68 -3.63 16.48
CA ASN A 75 -7.61 -2.59 16.01
C ASN A 75 -7.26 -2.06 14.61
N MET A 76 -6.94 -2.95 13.68
CA MET A 76 -6.60 -2.62 12.30
C MET A 76 -6.91 -3.75 11.32
N SER A 77 -6.87 -3.42 10.03
CA SER A 77 -7.01 -4.44 8.98
C SER A 77 -5.77 -5.32 8.87
N PRO A 78 -5.91 -6.59 8.44
CA PRO A 78 -4.76 -7.46 8.17
C PRO A 78 -3.76 -6.84 7.18
N LEU A 79 -4.25 -6.13 6.16
CA LEU A 79 -3.39 -5.47 5.18
C LEU A 79 -2.44 -4.47 5.83
N LEU A 80 -2.96 -3.61 6.71
CA LEU A 80 -2.14 -2.63 7.44
C LEU A 80 -1.16 -3.33 8.38
N TYR A 81 -1.65 -4.29 9.17
CA TYR A 81 -0.83 -5.06 10.10
C TYR A 81 0.37 -5.73 9.42
N TYR A 82 0.11 -6.50 8.37
CA TYR A 82 1.19 -7.20 7.68
C TYR A 82 2.14 -6.24 6.94
N THR A 83 1.65 -5.14 6.41
CA THR A 83 2.51 -4.10 5.81
C THR A 83 3.46 -3.50 6.84
N GLN A 84 2.97 -3.21 8.05
CA GLN A 84 3.81 -2.76 9.17
C GLN A 84 4.87 -3.80 9.55
N LYS A 85 4.48 -5.07 9.67
CA LYS A 85 5.42 -6.16 9.99
C LYS A 85 6.48 -6.36 8.90
N GLN A 86 6.11 -6.21 7.63
CA GLN A 86 7.05 -6.27 6.51
C GLN A 86 8.07 -5.12 6.59
N ALA A 87 7.61 -3.88 6.82
CA ALA A 87 8.50 -2.74 6.98
C ALA A 87 9.48 -2.93 8.15
N LEU A 88 8.98 -3.40 9.30
CA LEU A 88 9.80 -3.68 10.47
C LEU A 88 10.85 -4.77 10.20
N LYS A 89 10.45 -5.88 9.59
CA LYS A 89 11.36 -6.97 9.25
C LYS A 89 12.43 -6.52 8.25
N LEU A 90 12.03 -5.76 7.22
CA LEU A 90 12.97 -5.19 6.26
C LEU A 90 13.95 -4.25 6.94
N SER A 91 13.47 -3.36 7.81
CA SER A 91 14.33 -2.46 8.58
C SER A 91 15.35 -3.21 9.44
N ASN A 92 14.93 -4.30 10.07
CA ASN A 92 15.80 -5.12 10.92
C ASN A 92 16.82 -5.96 10.12
N SER A 93 16.54 -6.22 8.84
CA SER A 93 17.48 -6.97 7.96
C SER A 93 18.55 -6.09 7.33
N ILE A 94 18.38 -4.76 7.38
CA ILE A 94 19.30 -3.78 6.82
C ILE A 94 20.23 -3.28 7.94
N SER A 95 21.53 -3.47 7.77
CA SER A 95 22.55 -3.06 8.76
C SER A 95 23.03 -1.62 8.59
N GLU A 96 22.78 -1.03 7.43
CA GLU A 96 23.25 0.29 7.06
C GLU A 96 22.50 1.41 7.78
N LYS A 97 23.20 2.17 8.60
CA LYS A 97 22.64 3.24 9.44
C LYS A 97 22.08 4.45 8.66
N ASN A 98 22.44 4.57 7.39
CA ASN A 98 21.97 5.65 6.51
C ASN A 98 20.72 5.26 5.70
N ILE A 99 20.17 4.07 5.90
CA ILE A 99 18.92 3.62 5.28
C ILE A 99 17.79 3.69 6.31
N ILE A 100 16.69 4.32 5.93
CA ILE A 100 15.46 4.40 6.74
C ILE A 100 14.36 3.68 5.99
N VAL A 101 13.79 2.65 6.58
CA VAL A 101 12.63 1.93 6.03
C VAL A 101 11.36 2.45 6.68
N ASP A 102 10.36 2.76 5.88
CA ASP A 102 9.02 3.11 6.33
C ASP A 102 7.98 2.51 5.37
N TYR A 103 6.71 2.63 5.72
CA TYR A 103 5.63 2.13 4.88
C TYR A 103 4.56 3.21 4.67
N ALA A 104 3.83 3.07 3.57
CA ALA A 104 2.69 3.93 3.25
C ALA A 104 1.56 3.13 2.61
N MET A 105 0.38 3.74 2.63
CA MET A 105 -0.80 3.28 1.92
C MET A 105 -1.06 4.19 0.72
N ARG A 106 -1.42 3.58 -0.42
CA ARG A 106 -1.82 4.34 -1.60
C ARG A 106 -3.13 5.08 -1.33
N TYR A 107 -4.06 4.42 -0.64
CA TYR A 107 -5.33 5.00 -0.20
C TYR A 107 -5.46 4.86 1.32
N GLY A 108 -5.92 5.94 1.99
CA GLY A 108 -6.01 5.99 3.45
C GLY A 108 -4.68 6.35 4.12
N ASN A 109 -4.45 5.81 5.31
CA ASN A 109 -3.34 6.20 6.18
C ASN A 109 -2.40 5.03 6.53
N PRO A 110 -1.10 5.35 6.72
CA PRO A 110 -0.41 6.61 6.46
C PRO A 110 -0.21 6.85 4.96
N SER A 111 -0.51 8.06 4.50
CA SER A 111 -0.44 8.38 3.07
C SER A 111 1.00 8.49 2.56
N ILE A 112 1.20 8.18 1.27
CA ILE A 112 2.49 8.34 0.55
C ILE A 112 3.05 9.76 0.76
N LYS A 113 2.21 10.77 0.56
CA LYS A 113 2.60 12.17 0.74
C LYS A 113 3.19 12.43 2.13
N LYS A 114 2.48 12.01 3.19
CA LYS A 114 2.93 12.22 4.58
C LYS A 114 4.27 11.54 4.85
N LYS A 115 4.46 10.33 4.34
CA LYS A 115 5.68 9.55 4.54
C LYS A 115 6.87 10.09 3.76
N ILE A 116 6.68 10.54 2.52
CA ILE A 116 7.74 11.21 1.74
C ILE A 116 8.22 12.48 2.46
N HIS A 117 7.31 13.32 2.94
CA HIS A 117 7.71 14.52 3.71
C HIS A 117 8.43 14.17 5.01
N LYS A 118 8.01 13.10 5.71
CA LYS A 118 8.70 12.61 6.91
C LYS A 118 10.13 12.17 6.58
N LEU A 119 10.31 11.31 5.59
CA LEU A 119 11.63 10.82 5.17
C LEU A 119 12.56 11.97 4.74
N HIS A 120 12.00 12.94 4.01
CA HIS A 120 12.75 14.14 3.65
C HIS A 120 13.19 14.94 4.89
N ALA A 121 12.32 15.16 5.85
CA ALA A 121 12.65 15.84 7.11
C ALA A 121 13.72 15.09 7.94
N GLU A 122 13.80 13.77 7.79
CA GLU A 122 14.82 12.91 8.41
C GLU A 122 16.16 12.89 7.66
N GLY A 123 16.26 13.65 6.55
CA GLY A 123 17.48 13.83 5.76
C GLY A 123 17.68 12.81 4.62
N CYS A 124 16.59 12.19 4.15
CA CYS A 124 16.65 11.31 2.98
C CYS A 124 16.71 12.15 1.69
N GLU A 125 17.82 12.03 0.98
CA GLU A 125 18.06 12.63 -0.34
C GLU A 125 17.75 11.65 -1.47
N ASN A 126 17.70 10.36 -1.15
CA ASN A 126 17.35 9.29 -2.07
C ASN A 126 16.09 8.59 -1.58
N LEU A 127 15.15 8.36 -2.47
CA LEU A 127 13.94 7.58 -2.20
C LEU A 127 13.90 6.34 -3.09
N VAL A 128 13.71 5.19 -2.46
CA VAL A 128 13.38 3.93 -3.12
C VAL A 128 11.94 3.60 -2.77
N ILE A 129 11.07 3.55 -3.77
CA ILE A 129 9.67 3.17 -3.61
C ILE A 129 9.49 1.73 -4.07
N LEU A 130 8.96 0.90 -3.20
CA LEU A 130 8.63 -0.49 -3.48
C LEU A 130 7.12 -0.69 -3.35
N PRO A 131 6.36 -0.64 -4.47
CA PRO A 131 4.98 -1.06 -4.46
C PRO A 131 4.89 -2.56 -4.16
N LEU A 132 4.09 -2.95 -3.16
CA LEU A 132 3.95 -4.34 -2.74
C LEU A 132 2.97 -5.11 -3.66
N TYR A 133 3.11 -4.88 -4.96
CA TYR A 133 2.40 -5.59 -6.01
C TYR A 133 3.43 -6.27 -6.91
N PRO A 134 3.52 -7.60 -6.88
CA PRO A 134 4.51 -8.30 -7.68
C PRO A 134 4.34 -8.04 -9.18
N GLN A 135 3.10 -8.09 -9.67
CA GLN A 135 2.75 -7.80 -11.06
C GLN A 135 2.46 -6.30 -11.25
N TYR A 136 2.85 -5.77 -12.40
CA TYR A 136 2.48 -4.41 -12.79
C TYR A 136 1.03 -4.34 -13.28
N ALA A 137 0.28 -3.36 -12.77
CA ALA A 137 -1.00 -2.96 -13.34
C ALA A 137 -1.21 -1.44 -13.17
N ALA A 138 -2.06 -0.86 -14.03
CA ALA A 138 -2.39 0.55 -13.95
C ALA A 138 -3.04 0.90 -12.61
N ALA A 139 -3.97 0.06 -12.14
CA ALA A 139 -4.69 0.23 -10.87
C ALA A 139 -3.86 -0.10 -9.62
N THR A 140 -2.62 -0.53 -9.76
CA THR A 140 -1.72 -0.88 -8.66
C THR A 140 -0.44 -0.05 -8.71
N THR A 141 0.57 -0.50 -9.44
CA THR A 141 1.88 0.15 -9.49
C THR A 141 1.80 1.56 -10.06
N ALA A 142 1.06 1.78 -11.17
CA ALA A 142 1.02 3.10 -11.77
C ALA A 142 0.31 4.14 -10.89
N THR A 143 -0.72 3.77 -10.15
CA THR A 143 -1.37 4.71 -9.22
C THR A 143 -0.45 5.10 -8.04
N VAL A 144 0.40 4.19 -7.56
CA VAL A 144 1.46 4.52 -6.58
C VAL A 144 2.45 5.52 -7.19
N CYS A 145 2.94 5.27 -8.41
CA CYS A 145 3.82 6.17 -9.13
C CYS A 145 3.20 7.57 -9.26
N ASP A 146 1.95 7.66 -9.68
CA ASP A 146 1.23 8.94 -9.84
C ASP A 146 1.22 9.74 -8.54
N GLU A 147 0.96 9.10 -7.39
CA GLU A 147 0.92 9.81 -6.11
C GLU A 147 2.31 10.22 -5.62
N VAL A 148 3.33 9.40 -5.86
CA VAL A 148 4.72 9.76 -5.59
C VAL A 148 5.12 10.97 -6.43
N TYR A 149 4.92 10.93 -7.75
CA TYR A 149 5.25 12.04 -8.64
C TYR A 149 4.48 13.32 -8.27
N ARG A 150 3.19 13.21 -8.01
CA ARG A 150 2.33 14.34 -7.58
C ARG A 150 2.83 14.96 -6.28
N THR A 151 3.35 14.14 -5.38
CA THR A 151 3.94 14.62 -4.12
C THR A 151 5.25 15.37 -4.39
N LEU A 152 6.17 14.78 -5.16
CA LEU A 152 7.47 15.37 -5.47
C LEU A 152 7.33 16.66 -6.26
N MET A 153 6.42 16.75 -7.23
CA MET A 153 6.14 17.97 -8.00
C MET A 153 5.77 19.18 -7.13
N LYS A 154 5.27 18.95 -5.92
CA LYS A 154 4.90 20.01 -4.96
C LYS A 154 6.02 20.35 -3.98
N MET A 155 7.12 19.61 -4.00
CA MET A 155 8.27 19.84 -3.14
C MET A 155 9.23 20.84 -3.81
N ARG A 156 9.71 21.82 -3.05
CA ARG A 156 10.68 22.79 -3.55
C ARG A 156 12.04 22.14 -3.85
N TRP A 157 12.44 21.18 -3.02
CA TRP A 157 13.61 20.35 -3.23
C TRP A 157 13.16 18.91 -3.40
N GLN A 158 13.60 18.25 -4.45
CA GLN A 158 13.19 16.90 -4.79
C GLN A 158 14.34 15.91 -4.55
N PRO A 159 14.12 14.85 -3.77
CA PRO A 159 15.08 13.76 -3.62
C PRO A 159 15.22 12.99 -4.94
N SER A 160 16.35 12.29 -5.10
CA SER A 160 16.46 11.32 -6.19
C SER A 160 15.45 10.18 -5.96
N LEU A 161 14.91 9.62 -7.04
CA LEU A 161 13.83 8.66 -6.98
C LEU A 161 14.16 7.40 -7.76
N LYS A 162 14.00 6.24 -7.11
CA LYS A 162 13.96 4.92 -7.76
C LYS A 162 12.66 4.23 -7.40
N ILE A 163 11.92 3.77 -8.40
CA ILE A 163 10.70 2.95 -8.19
C ILE A 163 10.98 1.55 -8.71
N ILE A 164 10.66 0.54 -7.91
CA ILE A 164 10.73 -0.87 -8.30
C ILE A 164 9.44 -1.20 -9.06
N PRO A 165 9.51 -1.56 -10.36
CA PRO A 165 8.32 -1.63 -11.20
C PRO A 165 7.51 -2.92 -10.99
N HIS A 166 8.16 -4.06 -10.93
CA HIS A 166 7.55 -5.40 -10.78
C HIS A 166 8.62 -6.42 -10.39
N TYR A 167 8.22 -7.52 -9.80
CA TYR A 167 9.12 -8.58 -9.32
C TYR A 167 8.45 -9.97 -9.30
N GLU A 168 7.40 -10.19 -10.10
CA GLU A 168 6.64 -11.44 -10.18
C GLU A 168 7.49 -12.65 -10.59
N SER A 169 8.58 -12.40 -11.31
CA SER A 169 9.51 -13.43 -11.77
C SER A 169 10.80 -13.51 -10.96
N ASP A 170 10.92 -12.72 -9.88
CA ASP A 170 12.09 -12.78 -9.01
C ASP A 170 12.17 -14.15 -8.31
N PRO A 171 13.31 -14.88 -8.42
CA PRO A 171 13.44 -16.21 -7.85
C PRO A 171 13.18 -16.26 -6.33
N LEU A 172 13.62 -15.24 -5.57
CA LEU A 172 13.42 -15.20 -4.12
C LEU A 172 11.95 -14.99 -3.77
N TYR A 173 11.21 -14.23 -4.60
CA TYR A 173 9.78 -14.08 -4.44
C TYR A 173 9.05 -15.40 -4.72
N ILE A 174 9.39 -16.09 -5.80
CA ILE A 174 8.83 -17.41 -6.14
C ILE A 174 9.13 -18.43 -5.04
N ASP A 175 10.37 -18.50 -4.55
CA ASP A 175 10.74 -19.39 -3.45
C ASP A 175 9.95 -19.09 -2.17
N ALA A 176 9.70 -17.83 -1.86
CA ALA A 176 8.87 -17.44 -0.72
C ALA A 176 7.43 -17.93 -0.85
N LEU A 177 6.84 -17.84 -2.05
CA LEU A 177 5.50 -18.38 -2.35
C LEU A 177 5.47 -19.91 -2.21
N VAL A 178 6.43 -20.60 -2.81
CA VAL A 178 6.55 -22.08 -2.74
C VAL A 178 6.69 -22.54 -1.30
N ASN A 179 7.54 -21.88 -0.50
CA ASN A 179 7.72 -22.22 0.91
C ASN A 179 6.46 -21.98 1.74
N SER A 180 5.73 -20.89 1.45
CA SER A 180 4.45 -20.58 2.10
C SER A 180 3.40 -21.64 1.78
N LEU A 181 3.28 -22.01 0.50
CA LEU A 181 2.36 -23.04 0.04
C LEU A 181 2.67 -24.41 0.64
N ASN A 182 3.93 -24.84 0.59
CA ASN A 182 4.36 -26.13 1.15
C ASN A 182 4.12 -26.21 2.65
N ARG A 183 4.32 -25.11 3.39
CA ARG A 183 3.96 -25.05 4.81
C ARG A 183 2.48 -25.25 5.00
N LYS A 184 1.64 -24.56 4.21
CA LYS A 184 0.18 -24.68 4.33
C LYS A 184 -0.32 -26.09 3.97
N ILE A 185 0.24 -26.72 2.94
CA ILE A 185 -0.09 -28.10 2.57
C ILE A 185 0.23 -29.08 3.71
N LYS A 186 1.32 -28.85 4.46
CA LYS A 186 1.66 -29.68 5.62
C LYS A 186 0.76 -29.48 6.84
N GLU A 187 0.16 -28.31 6.97
CA GLU A 187 -0.77 -27.99 8.07
C GLU A 187 -2.17 -28.56 7.87
N ILE A 188 -2.60 -28.77 6.63
CA ILE A 188 -3.91 -29.35 6.33
C ILE A 188 -3.90 -30.87 6.49
N ASN A 189 -5.01 -31.42 6.95
CA ASN A 189 -5.17 -32.86 7.19
C ASN A 189 -5.83 -33.61 6.01
N TRP A 190 -5.89 -32.99 4.86
CA TRP A 190 -6.41 -33.56 3.61
C TRP A 190 -5.47 -33.21 2.45
N LYS A 191 -5.52 -33.98 1.38
CA LYS A 191 -4.71 -33.75 0.18
C LYS A 191 -5.53 -32.98 -0.85
N PRO A 192 -5.09 -31.79 -1.31
CA PRO A 192 -5.76 -31.09 -2.39
C PRO A 192 -5.57 -31.82 -3.73
N ASP A 193 -6.64 -31.95 -4.51
CA ASP A 193 -6.58 -32.49 -5.87
C ASP A 193 -6.15 -31.44 -6.89
N LEU A 194 -6.42 -30.17 -6.60
CA LEU A 194 -6.08 -29.02 -7.44
C LEU A 194 -5.76 -27.82 -6.55
N ILE A 195 -4.78 -27.05 -6.98
CA ILE A 195 -4.42 -25.73 -6.42
C ILE A 195 -4.66 -24.70 -7.50
N ILE A 196 -5.45 -23.67 -7.21
CA ILE A 196 -5.82 -22.59 -8.13
C ILE A 196 -5.16 -21.30 -7.66
#